data_d47b74f8405641b825e9f2b974aefeb0
#
_entry.id   d47b74f8405641b825e9f2b974aefeb0
#
_cell.length_a   1.000
_cell.length_b   1.000
_cell.length_c   1.000
_cell.angle_alpha   90.00
_cell.angle_beta   90.00
_cell.angle_gamma   90.00
#
_symmetry.space_group_name_H-M   'P 1'
#
loop_
_entity.id
_entity.type
_entity.pdbx_description
1 polymer ?
#
loop_
_entity_poly.entity_id
_entity_poly.type
_entity_poly.pdbx_seq_one_letter_code
_entity_poly.pdbx_strand_id
1 'polypeptide(L)'
;MRVIKVKTISETLDYISKHTASVARFGDGEIDIIAGNSIPYQVYDSELAKRLKRLLNRQSNEKLVICVSDVFDNLGRYNDFSQQFWRGHLYQYNDLYQKNCQAEWYGSTFISRPYMDLLDKSLSVTYFEQLKALWKNKDILIVEGETSRSGVGNDLFNDANTISRIICPSKDAFSSFYEIKETILEHSRGKLILLMLGPTAKLLAEDLSQLGHQAIDLGHIDSEYEWFKMGAVSKVKLSHKHTAEHNFDEDITLIEDNSYENQIVSKIGTSDRQYALTVTLTDDIWELEHLLQRCPNTDFHIAAPVYCSDRLKQLVGYPNYYLHEAITEEQFEVLLLNSDIYLDINHGEEVWNVVDRCITEGKTIYGIRRARKDNQYISFERTMDDFEYLCDTI
;
A
#
# COMPACT_ATOMS: atom_id res chain seq x y z
N MET A 1 -22.99 12.32 -19.76
CA MET A 1 -22.22 11.59 -18.71
C MET A 1 -23.04 10.38 -18.28
N ARG A 2 -22.41 9.21 -18.15
CA ARG A 2 -23.05 8.04 -17.56
C ARG A 2 -23.17 8.26 -16.05
N VAL A 3 -24.31 7.87 -15.46
CA VAL A 3 -24.45 7.87 -14.00
C VAL A 3 -23.72 6.62 -13.46
N ILE A 4 -22.69 6.84 -12.65
CA ILE A 4 -22.00 5.78 -11.91
C ILE A 4 -22.89 5.43 -10.71
N LYS A 5 -23.49 4.24 -10.74
CA LYS A 5 -24.42 3.80 -9.69
C LYS A 5 -23.63 3.14 -8.56
N VAL A 6 -23.70 3.70 -7.37
CA VAL A 6 -23.05 3.18 -6.16
C VAL A 6 -24.13 2.86 -5.13
N LYS A 7 -24.08 1.66 -4.56
CA LYS A 7 -24.93 1.25 -3.43
C LYS A 7 -24.57 2.03 -2.20
N THR A 8 -25.52 2.24 -1.30
CA THR A 8 -25.27 2.79 0.03
C THR A 8 -24.38 1.86 0.87
N ILE A 9 -23.88 2.36 1.99
CA ILE A 9 -23.09 1.56 2.96
C ILE A 9 -23.89 0.32 3.38
N SER A 10 -25.14 0.50 3.86
CA SER A 10 -25.98 -0.63 4.30
C SER A 10 -26.26 -1.61 3.18
N GLU A 11 -26.68 -1.16 1.97
CA GLU A 11 -26.95 -2.05 0.85
C GLU A 11 -25.71 -2.84 0.42
N THR A 12 -24.52 -2.22 0.55
CA THR A 12 -23.25 -2.89 0.25
C THR A 12 -22.95 -3.96 1.29
N LEU A 13 -23.05 -3.64 2.58
CA LEU A 13 -22.82 -4.59 3.69
C LEU A 13 -23.83 -5.74 3.67
N ASP A 14 -25.11 -5.46 3.39
CA ASP A 14 -26.15 -6.47 3.25
C ASP A 14 -25.86 -7.42 2.09
N TYR A 15 -25.41 -6.88 0.95
CA TYR A 15 -25.02 -7.69 -0.20
C TYR A 15 -23.84 -8.61 0.11
N ILE A 16 -22.77 -8.08 0.76
CA ILE A 16 -21.59 -8.84 1.18
C ILE A 16 -21.99 -9.96 2.13
N SER A 17 -22.81 -9.66 3.14
CA SER A 17 -23.29 -10.63 4.11
C SER A 17 -24.12 -11.75 3.47
N LYS A 18 -25.06 -11.37 2.60
CA LYS A 18 -25.98 -12.31 1.92
C LYS A 18 -25.26 -13.28 1.00
N HIS A 19 -24.27 -12.81 0.26
CA HIS A 19 -23.60 -13.61 -0.79
C HIS A 19 -22.23 -14.13 -0.36
N THR A 20 -21.76 -13.80 0.84
CA THR A 20 -20.38 -14.11 1.30
C THR A 20 -19.35 -13.57 0.29
N ALA A 21 -19.62 -12.40 -0.27
CA ALA A 21 -18.83 -11.83 -1.34
C ALA A 21 -17.49 -11.27 -0.82
N SER A 22 -16.44 -11.39 -1.62
CA SER A 22 -15.19 -10.65 -1.46
C SER A 22 -15.38 -9.19 -1.83
N VAL A 23 -14.47 -8.33 -1.40
CA VAL A 23 -14.57 -6.87 -1.60
C VAL A 23 -13.23 -6.28 -2.02
N ALA A 24 -13.25 -5.49 -3.09
CA ALA A 24 -12.13 -4.66 -3.53
C ALA A 24 -12.59 -3.19 -3.55
N ARG A 25 -11.96 -2.31 -2.73
CA ARG A 25 -12.39 -0.92 -2.55
C ARG A 25 -11.45 0.06 -3.24
N PHE A 26 -11.98 0.90 -4.11
CA PHE A 26 -11.27 1.97 -4.78
C PHE A 26 -11.59 3.30 -4.11
N GLY A 27 -10.57 3.91 -3.47
CA GLY A 27 -10.58 5.28 -2.99
C GLY A 27 -9.87 6.21 -3.97
N ASP A 28 -9.50 7.37 -3.47
CA ASP A 28 -8.71 8.39 -4.17
C ASP A 28 -7.31 7.89 -4.53
N GLY A 29 -6.62 7.23 -3.61
CA GLY A 29 -5.26 6.73 -3.84
C GLY A 29 -5.14 5.71 -4.98
N GLU A 30 -6.11 4.79 -5.13
CA GLU A 30 -6.11 3.86 -6.26
C GLU A 30 -6.33 4.58 -7.60
N ILE A 31 -7.07 5.69 -7.59
CA ILE A 31 -7.27 6.52 -8.78
C ILE A 31 -5.99 7.28 -9.11
N ASP A 32 -5.27 7.77 -8.12
CA ASP A 32 -3.96 8.41 -8.31
C ASP A 32 -2.97 7.44 -8.96
N ILE A 33 -2.86 6.19 -8.47
CA ILE A 33 -2.00 5.17 -9.07
C ILE A 33 -2.43 4.85 -10.51
N ILE A 34 -3.73 4.70 -10.78
CA ILE A 34 -4.22 4.48 -12.16
C ILE A 34 -3.87 5.66 -13.09
N ALA A 35 -3.81 6.87 -12.53
CA ALA A 35 -3.44 8.09 -13.25
C ALA A 35 -1.92 8.24 -13.47
N GLY A 36 -1.08 7.41 -12.83
CA GLY A 36 0.37 7.43 -12.97
C GLY A 36 1.11 8.10 -11.80
N ASN A 37 0.43 8.34 -10.67
CA ASN A 37 0.99 8.99 -9.49
C ASN A 37 1.31 7.99 -8.40
N SER A 38 2.36 8.26 -7.61
CA SER A 38 2.62 7.58 -6.34
C SER A 38 1.71 8.12 -5.24
N ILE A 39 1.50 7.32 -4.19
CA ILE A 39 0.86 7.74 -2.94
C ILE A 39 1.82 7.49 -1.78
N PRO A 40 1.61 8.06 -0.59
CA PRO A 40 2.60 8.02 0.50
C PRO A 40 3.05 6.63 0.94
N TYR A 41 2.26 5.59 0.72
CA TYR A 41 2.52 4.21 1.12
C TYR A 41 2.59 3.22 -0.05
N GLN A 42 2.57 3.70 -1.30
CA GLN A 42 2.78 2.88 -2.49
C GLN A 42 3.36 3.72 -3.62
N VAL A 43 4.59 3.42 -3.98
CA VAL A 43 5.22 4.00 -5.18
C VAL A 43 4.46 3.52 -6.42
N TYR A 44 4.36 4.39 -7.43
CA TYR A 44 3.74 4.03 -8.69
C TYR A 44 4.44 2.81 -9.31
N ASP A 45 3.64 1.83 -9.64
CA ASP A 45 4.04 0.66 -10.39
C ASP A 45 3.10 0.47 -11.58
N SER A 46 3.65 0.28 -12.77
CA SER A 46 2.87 0.23 -14.01
C SER A 46 2.00 -1.02 -14.10
N GLU A 47 2.44 -2.16 -13.56
CA GLU A 47 1.63 -3.39 -13.53
C GLU A 47 0.52 -3.30 -12.49
N LEU A 48 0.81 -2.71 -11.31
CA LEU A 48 -0.21 -2.39 -10.31
C LEU A 48 -1.30 -1.50 -10.90
N ALA A 49 -0.91 -0.38 -11.53
CA ALA A 49 -1.85 0.57 -12.15
C ALA A 49 -2.71 -0.10 -13.23
N LYS A 50 -2.11 -0.92 -14.08
CA LYS A 50 -2.80 -1.66 -15.14
C LYS A 50 -3.77 -2.70 -14.59
N ARG A 51 -3.37 -3.44 -13.53
CA ARG A 51 -4.24 -4.43 -12.87
C ARG A 51 -5.40 -3.74 -12.15
N LEU A 52 -5.14 -2.66 -11.39
CA LEU A 52 -6.19 -1.86 -10.75
C LEU A 52 -7.19 -1.32 -11.77
N LYS A 53 -6.71 -0.74 -12.87
CA LYS A 53 -7.57 -0.24 -13.95
C LYS A 53 -8.44 -1.35 -14.56
N ARG A 54 -7.88 -2.53 -14.78
CA ARG A 54 -8.63 -3.69 -15.27
C ARG A 54 -9.70 -4.11 -14.27
N LEU A 55 -9.37 -4.18 -12.98
CA LEU A 55 -10.31 -4.55 -11.93
C LEU A 55 -11.44 -3.54 -11.79
N LEU A 56 -11.17 -2.24 -11.84
CA LEU A 56 -12.17 -1.16 -11.76
C LEU A 56 -13.22 -1.26 -12.89
N ASN A 57 -12.84 -1.80 -14.05
CA ASN A 57 -13.72 -2.01 -15.21
C ASN A 57 -14.63 -3.25 -15.09
N ARG A 58 -14.40 -4.14 -14.11
CA ARG A 58 -15.18 -5.39 -13.97
C ARG A 58 -16.56 -5.15 -13.38
N GLN A 59 -17.47 -6.07 -13.66
CA GLN A 59 -18.80 -6.10 -13.03
C GLN A 59 -18.72 -6.65 -11.62
N SER A 60 -19.37 -5.99 -10.67
CA SER A 60 -19.66 -6.57 -9.36
C SER A 60 -20.58 -7.78 -9.50
N ASN A 61 -20.35 -8.82 -8.71
CA ASN A 61 -21.16 -10.04 -8.70
C ASN A 61 -21.17 -10.69 -7.31
N GLU A 62 -21.80 -11.86 -7.18
CA GLU A 62 -21.92 -12.57 -5.91
C GLU A 62 -20.59 -13.03 -5.29
N LYS A 63 -19.51 -13.12 -6.08
CA LYS A 63 -18.18 -13.52 -5.58
C LYS A 63 -17.30 -12.34 -5.21
N LEU A 64 -17.43 -11.23 -5.96
CA LEU A 64 -16.58 -10.05 -5.77
C LEU A 64 -17.40 -8.78 -6.00
N VAL A 65 -17.47 -7.94 -4.99
CA VAL A 65 -18.02 -6.58 -5.05
C VAL A 65 -16.87 -5.61 -5.25
N ILE A 66 -16.94 -4.83 -6.32
CA ILE A 66 -16.06 -3.72 -6.57
C ILE A 66 -16.73 -2.49 -5.99
N CYS A 67 -16.05 -1.82 -5.07
CA CYS A 67 -16.54 -0.60 -4.43
C CYS A 67 -15.81 0.62 -4.98
N VAL A 68 -16.53 1.72 -5.14
CA VAL A 68 -15.99 3.05 -5.41
C VAL A 68 -16.56 4.04 -4.40
N SER A 69 -15.94 5.20 -4.28
CA SER A 69 -16.47 6.26 -3.42
C SER A 69 -17.83 6.73 -3.95
N ASP A 70 -18.86 6.77 -3.11
CA ASP A 70 -20.23 7.13 -3.51
C ASP A 70 -20.46 8.65 -3.52
N VAL A 71 -19.63 9.33 -4.32
CA VAL A 71 -19.51 10.81 -4.36
C VAL A 71 -20.04 11.44 -5.65
N PHE A 72 -20.66 10.64 -6.53
CA PHE A 72 -21.02 11.08 -7.88
C PHE A 72 -22.39 11.76 -7.96
N ASP A 73 -23.31 11.53 -7.03
CA ASP A 73 -24.68 12.00 -7.05
C ASP A 73 -24.97 13.08 -5.98
N ASN A 74 -24.53 12.86 -4.75
CA ASN A 74 -24.85 13.74 -3.64
C ASN A 74 -23.68 13.85 -2.63
N LEU A 75 -22.91 14.93 -2.74
CA LEU A 75 -21.84 15.23 -1.77
C LEU A 75 -22.38 15.80 -0.45
N GLY A 76 -23.63 16.26 -0.37
CA GLY A 76 -24.21 16.84 0.83
C GLY A 76 -24.36 15.90 2.01
N ARG A 77 -24.16 14.59 1.82
CA ARG A 77 -24.12 13.60 2.92
C ARG A 77 -22.79 13.56 3.69
N TYR A 78 -21.76 14.24 3.16
CA TYR A 78 -20.44 14.33 3.77
C TYR A 78 -20.21 15.66 4.44
N ASN A 79 -19.27 15.71 5.39
CA ASN A 79 -18.87 16.96 6.04
C ASN A 79 -18.18 17.92 5.04
N ASP A 80 -18.02 19.19 5.41
CA ASP A 80 -17.53 20.23 4.50
C ASP A 80 -16.11 19.94 3.97
N PHE A 81 -15.23 19.38 4.80
CA PHE A 81 -13.87 19.00 4.41
C PHE A 81 -13.92 17.92 3.30
N SER A 82 -14.66 16.84 3.52
CA SER A 82 -14.81 15.77 2.55
C SER A 82 -15.52 16.22 1.28
N GLN A 83 -16.52 17.12 1.38
CA GLN A 83 -17.13 17.71 0.20
C GLN A 83 -16.13 18.51 -0.64
N GLN A 84 -15.30 19.35 0.00
CA GLN A 84 -14.29 20.14 -0.70
C GLN A 84 -13.26 19.25 -1.38
N PHE A 85 -12.75 18.25 -0.66
CA PHE A 85 -11.81 17.26 -1.17
C PHE A 85 -12.37 16.56 -2.41
N TRP A 86 -13.57 15.97 -2.32
CA TRP A 86 -14.16 15.23 -3.43
C TRP A 86 -14.53 16.08 -4.63
N ARG A 87 -14.90 17.36 -4.44
CA ARG A 87 -15.08 18.28 -5.57
C ARG A 87 -13.78 18.50 -6.34
N GLY A 88 -12.66 18.69 -5.64
CA GLY A 88 -11.35 18.82 -6.25
C GLY A 88 -10.92 17.54 -6.99
N HIS A 89 -11.05 16.41 -6.31
CA HIS A 89 -10.70 15.09 -6.87
C HIS A 89 -11.54 14.74 -8.11
N LEU A 90 -12.85 14.95 -8.07
CA LEU A 90 -13.73 14.75 -9.23
C LEU A 90 -13.44 15.73 -10.36
N TYR A 91 -13.07 16.98 -10.06
CA TYR A 91 -12.65 17.93 -11.09
C TYR A 91 -11.42 17.41 -11.86
N GLN A 92 -10.48 16.83 -11.18
CA GLN A 92 -9.24 16.28 -11.77
C GLN A 92 -9.48 14.96 -12.51
N TYR A 93 -10.25 14.04 -11.95
CA TYR A 93 -10.30 12.63 -12.38
C TYR A 93 -11.65 12.17 -12.96
N ASN A 94 -12.61 13.08 -13.17
CA ASN A 94 -13.93 12.69 -13.68
C ASN A 94 -13.85 11.85 -14.97
N ASP A 95 -13.00 12.24 -15.92
CA ASP A 95 -12.87 11.51 -17.19
C ASP A 95 -12.31 10.11 -17.00
N LEU A 96 -11.41 9.93 -16.03
CA LEU A 96 -10.88 8.62 -15.65
C LEU A 96 -11.99 7.74 -15.07
N TYR A 97 -12.81 8.27 -14.16
CA TYR A 97 -13.98 7.57 -13.64
C TYR A 97 -14.97 7.21 -14.73
N GLN A 98 -15.36 8.18 -15.59
CA GLN A 98 -16.31 7.95 -16.67
C GLN A 98 -15.84 6.90 -17.68
N LYS A 99 -14.51 6.82 -17.91
CA LYS A 99 -13.89 5.85 -18.81
C LYS A 99 -13.81 4.44 -18.21
N ASN A 100 -13.53 4.34 -16.90
CA ASN A 100 -13.20 3.07 -16.28
C ASN A 100 -14.28 2.50 -15.36
N CYS A 101 -15.22 3.29 -14.85
CA CYS A 101 -16.34 2.78 -14.06
C CYS A 101 -17.48 2.32 -14.99
N GLN A 102 -17.34 1.13 -15.55
CA GLN A 102 -18.27 0.59 -16.56
C GLN A 102 -19.22 -0.48 -16.03
N ALA A 103 -19.15 -0.84 -14.73
CA ALA A 103 -20.07 -1.78 -14.12
C ALA A 103 -21.52 -1.25 -14.06
N GLU A 104 -22.48 -2.13 -13.99
CA GLU A 104 -23.90 -1.76 -13.82
C GLU A 104 -24.13 -1.10 -12.46
N TRP A 105 -23.39 -1.54 -11.45
CA TRP A 105 -23.38 -0.98 -10.10
C TRP A 105 -22.05 -1.27 -9.40
N TYR A 106 -21.74 -0.47 -8.39
CA TYR A 106 -20.62 -0.61 -7.48
C TYR A 106 -21.13 -0.63 -6.03
N GLY A 107 -20.33 -1.23 -5.13
CA GLY A 107 -20.50 -1.03 -3.69
C GLY A 107 -19.91 0.32 -3.25
N SER A 108 -20.22 0.75 -2.03
CA SER A 108 -19.62 1.93 -1.42
C SER A 108 -18.27 1.60 -0.80
N THR A 109 -17.23 2.36 -1.16
CA THR A 109 -15.92 2.32 -0.49
C THR A 109 -16.02 2.73 0.99
N PHE A 110 -17.03 3.53 1.35
CA PHE A 110 -17.25 4.02 2.72
C PHE A 110 -17.76 2.96 3.69
N ILE A 111 -17.93 1.69 3.29
CA ILE A 111 -18.22 0.61 4.25
C ILE A 111 -17.19 0.52 5.38
N SER A 112 -15.94 0.90 5.14
CA SER A 112 -14.87 0.92 6.15
C SER A 112 -14.52 2.34 6.62
N ARG A 113 -15.26 3.36 6.18
CA ARG A 113 -15.15 4.75 6.63
C ARG A 113 -16.54 5.30 7.02
N PRO A 114 -17.29 4.61 7.92
CA PRO A 114 -18.69 4.92 8.16
C PRO A 114 -18.91 5.98 9.25
N TYR A 115 -17.91 6.82 9.56
CA TYR A 115 -17.99 7.79 10.63
C TYR A 115 -17.40 9.15 10.29
N MET A 116 -16.08 9.24 10.04
CA MET A 116 -15.36 10.53 10.03
C MET A 116 -15.81 11.45 8.91
N ASP A 117 -15.99 10.90 7.71
CA ASP A 117 -16.34 11.68 6.53
C ASP A 117 -17.84 12.05 6.47
N LEU A 118 -18.70 11.38 7.20
CA LEU A 118 -20.13 11.61 7.19
C LEU A 118 -20.52 12.91 7.95
N LEU A 119 -21.48 13.67 7.37
CA LEU A 119 -22.11 14.80 8.03
C LEU A 119 -23.05 14.32 9.16
N ASP A 120 -23.96 13.41 8.83
CA ASP A 120 -24.83 12.73 9.81
C ASP A 120 -24.21 11.42 10.25
N LYS A 121 -23.81 11.34 11.51
CA LYS A 121 -23.16 10.20 12.15
C LYS A 121 -24.13 9.26 12.86
N SER A 122 -25.44 9.54 12.82
CA SER A 122 -26.46 8.79 13.56
C SER A 122 -26.53 7.31 13.23
N LEU A 123 -26.17 6.93 11.99
CA LEU A 123 -26.14 5.54 11.53
C LEU A 123 -24.79 4.85 11.71
N SER A 124 -23.75 5.53 12.18
CA SER A 124 -22.41 4.97 12.29
C SER A 124 -22.37 3.75 13.22
N VAL A 125 -23.12 3.76 14.31
CA VAL A 125 -23.27 2.59 15.20
C VAL A 125 -23.77 1.37 14.40
N THR A 126 -24.86 1.55 13.66
CA THR A 126 -25.46 0.48 12.84
C THR A 126 -24.51 -0.04 11.78
N TYR A 127 -23.75 0.85 11.14
CA TYR A 127 -22.75 0.45 10.13
C TYR A 127 -21.62 -0.40 10.74
N PHE A 128 -21.12 -0.02 11.93
CA PHE A 128 -20.12 -0.82 12.62
C PHE A 128 -20.68 -2.16 13.11
N GLU A 129 -21.95 -2.21 13.54
CA GLU A 129 -22.63 -3.46 13.91
C GLU A 129 -22.77 -4.39 12.68
N GLN A 130 -23.18 -3.86 11.53
CA GLN A 130 -23.24 -4.62 10.28
C GLN A 130 -21.85 -5.13 9.83
N LEU A 131 -20.81 -4.30 9.98
CA LEU A 131 -19.43 -4.71 9.70
C LEU A 131 -19.00 -5.84 10.63
N LYS A 132 -19.15 -5.66 11.97
CA LYS A 132 -18.78 -6.67 12.97
C LYS A 132 -19.52 -7.98 12.76
N ALA A 133 -20.76 -7.94 12.27
CA ALA A 133 -21.53 -9.13 11.92
C ALA A 133 -20.89 -9.98 10.81
N LEU A 134 -20.03 -9.38 9.93
CA LEU A 134 -19.34 -10.13 8.86
C LEU A 134 -18.34 -11.15 9.42
N TRP A 135 -17.71 -10.88 10.54
CA TRP A 135 -16.71 -11.77 11.18
C TRP A 135 -17.15 -12.36 12.51
N LYS A 136 -18.36 -12.05 12.97
CA LYS A 136 -18.88 -12.61 14.20
C LYS A 136 -18.92 -14.14 14.16
N ASN A 137 -18.33 -14.77 15.18
CA ASN A 137 -18.20 -16.23 15.33
C ASN A 137 -17.46 -16.93 14.17
N LYS A 138 -16.63 -16.20 13.42
CA LYS A 138 -15.79 -16.78 12.37
C LYS A 138 -14.33 -16.80 12.83
N ASP A 139 -13.57 -17.74 12.29
CA ASP A 139 -12.13 -17.68 12.30
C ASP A 139 -11.69 -16.66 11.24
N ILE A 140 -10.83 -15.73 11.62
CA ILE A 140 -10.37 -14.68 10.72
C ILE A 140 -8.86 -14.71 10.53
N LEU A 141 -8.43 -14.32 9.33
CA LEU A 141 -7.05 -14.06 8.99
C LEU A 141 -6.91 -12.59 8.61
N ILE A 142 -6.26 -11.81 9.46
CA ILE A 142 -5.95 -10.41 9.21
C ILE A 142 -4.61 -10.33 8.49
N VAL A 143 -4.56 -9.61 7.36
CA VAL A 143 -3.36 -9.37 6.56
C VAL A 143 -3.14 -7.87 6.51
N GLU A 144 -2.12 -7.40 7.20
CA GLU A 144 -1.96 -5.98 7.48
C GLU A 144 -0.49 -5.54 7.44
N GLY A 145 -0.25 -4.25 7.25
CA GLY A 145 1.06 -3.65 7.38
C GLY A 145 1.56 -3.69 8.83
N GLU A 146 2.87 -3.73 9.03
CA GLU A 146 3.55 -3.86 10.32
C GLU A 146 3.07 -2.86 11.38
N THR A 147 2.80 -1.63 10.97
CA THR A 147 2.36 -0.55 11.85
C THR A 147 0.84 -0.46 12.01
N SER A 148 0.06 -1.21 11.23
CA SER A 148 -1.41 -1.13 11.25
C SER A 148 -1.99 -1.58 12.57
N ARG A 149 -1.54 -2.71 13.12
CA ARG A 149 -1.93 -3.27 14.44
C ARG A 149 -3.44 -3.19 14.69
N SER A 150 -4.22 -3.57 13.69
CA SER A 150 -5.67 -3.41 13.67
C SER A 150 -6.35 -4.18 14.80
N GLY A 151 -7.21 -3.52 15.56
CA GLY A 151 -7.91 -4.07 16.72
C GLY A 151 -7.11 -4.03 18.03
N VAL A 152 -5.83 -3.66 18.02
CA VAL A 152 -5.05 -3.49 19.25
C VAL A 152 -5.63 -2.30 20.05
N GLY A 153 -5.97 -2.53 21.31
CA GLY A 153 -6.50 -1.49 22.17
C GLY A 153 -8.00 -1.19 21.99
N ASN A 154 -8.71 -1.91 21.09
CA ASN A 154 -10.15 -1.75 20.91
C ASN A 154 -10.87 -3.09 20.71
N ASP A 155 -12.20 -3.06 20.56
CA ASP A 155 -13.06 -4.23 20.49
C ASP A 155 -13.56 -4.56 19.06
N LEU A 156 -12.90 -4.02 18.02
CA LEU A 156 -13.34 -4.19 16.64
C LEU A 156 -13.50 -5.65 16.22
N PHE A 157 -12.57 -6.50 16.59
CA PHE A 157 -12.54 -7.92 16.19
C PHE A 157 -12.88 -8.89 17.34
N ASN A 158 -13.35 -8.41 18.49
CA ASN A 158 -13.61 -9.26 19.67
C ASN A 158 -14.73 -10.29 19.44
N ASP A 159 -15.60 -10.09 18.47
CA ASP A 159 -16.66 -11.03 18.11
C ASP A 159 -16.19 -12.18 17.20
N ALA A 160 -14.93 -12.17 16.72
CA ALA A 160 -14.35 -13.28 15.98
C ALA A 160 -14.09 -14.48 16.89
N ASN A 161 -14.21 -15.71 16.32
CA ASN A 161 -13.92 -16.94 17.06
C ASN A 161 -12.42 -17.08 17.33
N THR A 162 -11.60 -16.94 16.29
CA THR A 162 -10.13 -16.89 16.38
C THR A 162 -9.57 -15.81 15.45
N ILE A 163 -8.40 -15.28 15.82
CA ILE A 163 -7.67 -14.30 15.02
C ILE A 163 -6.28 -14.87 14.72
N SER A 164 -5.92 -14.90 13.44
CA SER A 164 -4.55 -15.12 12.95
C SER A 164 -4.11 -13.90 12.16
N ARG A 165 -2.80 -13.61 12.13
CA ARG A 165 -2.27 -12.43 11.44
C ARG A 165 -1.09 -12.78 10.54
N ILE A 166 -1.08 -12.20 9.35
CA ILE A 166 0.09 -12.11 8.49
C ILE A 166 0.51 -10.64 8.48
N ILE A 167 1.74 -10.38 8.88
CA ILE A 167 2.31 -9.04 8.91
C ILE A 167 3.10 -8.83 7.63
N CYS A 168 2.84 -7.73 6.94
CA CYS A 168 3.37 -7.38 5.63
C CYS A 168 4.08 -6.02 5.70
N PRO A 169 4.85 -5.64 4.65
CA PRO A 169 5.39 -4.28 4.56
C PRO A 169 4.29 -3.23 4.68
N SER A 170 4.52 -2.19 5.49
CA SER A 170 3.61 -1.05 5.63
C SER A 170 3.60 -0.17 4.39
N LYS A 171 4.70 -0.17 3.63
CA LYS A 171 4.87 0.55 2.36
C LYS A 171 5.17 -0.44 1.24
N ASP A 172 4.77 -0.09 0.03
CA ASP A 172 5.06 -0.86 -1.21
C ASP A 172 4.70 -2.36 -1.15
N ALA A 173 3.63 -2.70 -0.44
CA ALA A 173 3.20 -4.08 -0.28
C ALA A 173 2.98 -4.83 -1.62
N PHE A 174 2.80 -4.11 -2.73
CA PHE A 174 2.68 -4.73 -4.05
C PHE A 174 3.96 -5.43 -4.50
N SER A 175 5.11 -5.00 -4.06
CA SER A 175 6.39 -5.65 -4.37
C SER A 175 6.45 -7.09 -3.89
N SER A 176 5.80 -7.39 -2.77
CA SER A 176 5.68 -8.75 -2.19
C SER A 176 4.35 -9.43 -2.53
N PHE A 177 3.63 -8.99 -3.58
CA PHE A 177 2.27 -9.45 -3.89
C PHE A 177 2.13 -10.98 -3.94
N TYR A 178 3.03 -11.65 -4.64
CA TYR A 178 2.98 -13.11 -4.81
C TYR A 178 3.29 -13.85 -3.52
N GLU A 179 4.28 -13.42 -2.78
CA GLU A 179 4.64 -13.99 -1.48
C GLU A 179 3.49 -13.83 -0.48
N ILE A 180 2.89 -12.63 -0.41
CA ILE A 180 1.72 -12.37 0.42
C ILE A 180 0.57 -13.31 0.03
N LYS A 181 0.29 -13.47 -1.26
CA LYS A 181 -0.77 -14.34 -1.74
C LYS A 181 -0.55 -15.81 -1.36
N GLU A 182 0.66 -16.34 -1.59
CA GLU A 182 0.98 -17.73 -1.23
C GLU A 182 0.87 -17.96 0.29
N THR A 183 1.42 -17.06 1.11
CA THR A 183 1.31 -17.12 2.56
C THR A 183 -0.16 -17.06 3.04
N ILE A 184 -0.99 -16.22 2.41
CA ILE A 184 -2.43 -16.22 2.69
C ILE A 184 -3.04 -17.59 2.40
N LEU A 185 -2.73 -18.21 1.26
CA LEU A 185 -3.29 -19.51 0.88
C LEU A 185 -2.89 -20.62 1.86
N GLU A 186 -1.67 -20.58 2.40
CA GLU A 186 -1.20 -21.52 3.42
C GLU A 186 -1.99 -21.42 4.74
N HIS A 187 -2.42 -20.21 5.12
CA HIS A 187 -3.02 -19.93 6.42
C HIS A 187 -4.53 -19.67 6.40
N SER A 188 -5.17 -19.59 5.23
CA SER A 188 -6.57 -19.13 5.08
C SER A 188 -7.63 -20.21 5.15
N ARG A 189 -7.28 -21.51 5.28
CA ARG A 189 -8.25 -22.59 5.23
C ARG A 189 -9.35 -22.43 6.29
N GLY A 190 -10.59 -22.27 5.82
CA GLY A 190 -11.76 -22.10 6.67
C GLY A 190 -11.90 -20.72 7.34
N LYS A 191 -11.05 -19.76 6.99
CA LYS A 191 -11.04 -18.42 7.59
C LYS A 191 -11.60 -17.37 6.63
N LEU A 192 -12.21 -16.35 7.20
CA LEU A 192 -12.49 -15.10 6.50
C LEU A 192 -11.21 -14.26 6.47
N ILE A 193 -10.80 -13.80 5.28
CA ILE A 193 -9.61 -13.00 5.08
C ILE A 193 -9.97 -11.50 5.14
N LEU A 194 -9.30 -10.74 6.00
CA LEU A 194 -9.45 -9.29 6.12
C LEU A 194 -8.15 -8.61 5.70
N LEU A 195 -8.21 -7.73 4.70
CA LEU A 195 -7.06 -7.14 4.04
C LEU A 195 -6.94 -5.65 4.39
N MET A 196 -5.76 -5.22 4.89
CA MET A 196 -5.41 -3.83 5.19
C MET A 196 -4.04 -3.50 4.59
N LEU A 197 -3.94 -3.55 3.23
CA LEU A 197 -2.67 -3.43 2.49
C LEU A 197 -2.79 -2.43 1.32
N GLY A 198 -3.45 -1.31 1.55
CA GLY A 198 -3.60 -0.26 0.53
C GLY A 198 -4.03 -0.82 -0.84
N PRO A 199 -3.44 -0.36 -1.95
CA PRO A 199 -3.82 -0.79 -3.31
C PRO A 199 -3.65 -2.29 -3.58
N THR A 200 -2.69 -2.95 -2.91
CA THR A 200 -2.42 -4.38 -3.03
C THR A 200 -3.62 -5.23 -2.59
N ALA A 201 -4.35 -4.80 -1.57
CA ALA A 201 -5.51 -5.51 -1.04
C ALA A 201 -6.60 -5.78 -2.10
N LYS A 202 -6.79 -4.86 -3.06
CA LYS A 202 -7.80 -4.99 -4.12
C LYS A 202 -7.52 -6.17 -5.04
N LEU A 203 -6.25 -6.31 -5.42
CA LEU A 203 -5.79 -7.37 -6.31
C LEU A 203 -5.74 -8.73 -5.59
N LEU A 204 -5.37 -8.73 -4.31
CA LEU A 204 -5.48 -9.93 -3.46
C LEU A 204 -6.94 -10.38 -3.32
N ALA A 205 -7.87 -9.45 -3.07
CA ALA A 205 -9.30 -9.77 -2.99
C ALA A 205 -9.83 -10.35 -4.31
N GLU A 206 -9.39 -9.83 -5.47
CA GLU A 206 -9.73 -10.38 -6.79
C GLU A 206 -9.23 -11.82 -6.93
N ASP A 207 -7.92 -12.03 -6.74
CA ASP A 207 -7.28 -13.34 -6.94
C ASP A 207 -7.85 -14.40 -5.99
N LEU A 208 -7.98 -14.06 -4.70
CA LEU A 208 -8.50 -14.95 -3.67
C LEU A 208 -9.97 -15.32 -3.91
N SER A 209 -10.78 -14.35 -4.38
CA SER A 209 -12.19 -14.63 -4.73
C SER A 209 -12.33 -15.63 -5.87
N GLN A 210 -11.41 -15.63 -6.84
CA GLN A 210 -11.39 -16.60 -7.94
C GLN A 210 -10.99 -18.01 -7.46
N LEU A 211 -10.19 -18.08 -6.41
CA LEU A 211 -9.77 -19.34 -5.76
C LEU A 211 -10.81 -19.86 -4.74
N GLY A 212 -11.92 -19.15 -4.55
CA GLY A 212 -13.04 -19.56 -3.69
C GLY A 212 -12.90 -19.13 -2.23
N HIS A 213 -11.98 -18.22 -1.92
CA HIS A 213 -11.85 -17.61 -0.59
C HIS A 213 -12.66 -16.32 -0.51
N GLN A 214 -13.25 -16.03 0.66
CA GLN A 214 -13.82 -14.72 0.96
C GLN A 214 -12.71 -13.82 1.50
N ALA A 215 -12.41 -12.74 0.79
CA ALA A 215 -11.43 -11.73 1.19
C ALA A 215 -12.05 -10.33 1.13
N ILE A 216 -12.00 -9.60 2.24
CA ILE A 216 -12.61 -8.27 2.39
C ILE A 216 -11.52 -7.24 2.61
N ASP A 217 -11.34 -6.34 1.63
CA ASP A 217 -10.52 -5.15 1.80
C ASP A 217 -11.20 -4.16 2.73
N LEU A 218 -10.58 -3.87 3.87
CA LEU A 218 -11.06 -2.94 4.89
C LEU A 218 -10.22 -1.67 5.02
N GLY A 219 -9.02 -1.62 4.42
CA GLY A 219 -8.13 -0.47 4.48
C GLY A 219 -7.92 0.05 5.90
N HIS A 220 -8.20 1.32 6.13
CA HIS A 220 -7.96 1.99 7.41
C HIS A 220 -9.14 1.88 8.41
N ILE A 221 -9.84 0.74 8.45
CA ILE A 221 -11.01 0.54 9.30
C ILE A 221 -10.70 0.77 10.79
N ASP A 222 -9.49 0.43 11.23
CA ASP A 222 -9.11 0.54 12.64
C ASP A 222 -9.02 2.00 13.09
N SER A 223 -8.35 2.87 12.33
CA SER A 223 -8.31 4.31 12.63
C SER A 223 -9.72 4.91 12.67
N GLU A 224 -10.56 4.51 11.73
CA GLU A 224 -11.97 4.95 11.66
C GLU A 224 -12.78 4.49 12.87
N TYR A 225 -12.55 3.26 13.35
CA TYR A 225 -13.20 2.71 14.54
C TYR A 225 -12.73 3.41 15.82
N GLU A 226 -11.42 3.70 15.95
CA GLU A 226 -10.89 4.48 17.08
C GLU A 226 -11.52 5.87 17.14
N TRP A 227 -11.59 6.59 16.03
CA TRP A 227 -12.23 7.89 15.97
C TRP A 227 -13.72 7.83 16.34
N PHE A 228 -14.42 6.79 15.91
CA PHE A 228 -15.81 6.55 16.30
C PHE A 228 -15.92 6.32 17.83
N LYS A 229 -15.07 5.47 18.41
CA LYS A 229 -15.07 5.20 19.86
C LYS A 229 -14.74 6.42 20.69
N MET A 230 -13.86 7.30 20.20
CA MET A 230 -13.52 8.58 20.83
C MET A 230 -14.61 9.64 20.68
N GLY A 231 -15.59 9.46 19.81
CA GLY A 231 -16.51 10.51 19.41
C GLY A 231 -15.80 11.69 18.72
N ALA A 232 -14.70 11.40 18.01
CA ALA A 232 -13.85 12.43 17.41
C ALA A 232 -14.60 13.25 16.36
N VAL A 233 -14.39 14.56 16.38
CA VAL A 233 -14.96 15.50 15.39
C VAL A 233 -14.03 15.78 14.22
N SER A 234 -12.74 15.43 14.36
CA SER A 234 -11.70 15.50 13.34
C SER A 234 -10.78 14.30 13.48
N LYS A 235 -10.02 14.00 12.42
CA LYS A 235 -9.00 12.93 12.45
C LYS A 235 -7.96 13.26 13.51
N VAL A 236 -7.70 12.32 14.41
CA VAL A 236 -6.74 12.43 15.53
C VAL A 236 -5.63 11.42 15.30
N LYS A 237 -4.37 11.84 15.48
CA LYS A 237 -3.22 10.96 15.43
C LYS A 237 -3.31 9.89 16.54
N LEU A 238 -3.09 8.63 16.16
CA LEU A 238 -2.98 7.51 17.09
C LEU A 238 -1.48 7.25 17.34
N SER A 239 -1.05 7.31 18.58
CA SER A 239 0.37 7.25 18.93
C SER A 239 0.98 5.85 18.85
N HIS A 240 0.15 4.80 18.77
CA HIS A 240 0.59 3.41 18.95
C HIS A 240 0.37 2.52 17.71
N LYS A 241 -0.13 3.09 16.64
CA LYS A 241 -0.43 2.40 15.38
C LYS A 241 -0.55 3.38 14.22
N HIS A 242 -0.55 2.83 13.02
CA HIS A 242 -0.81 3.62 11.82
C HIS A 242 -2.09 4.43 11.94
N THR A 243 -2.00 5.71 11.58
CA THR A 243 -3.16 6.60 11.47
C THR A 243 -3.26 7.11 10.05
N ALA A 244 -4.35 6.79 9.37
CA ALA A 244 -4.62 7.29 8.03
C ALA A 244 -4.43 8.81 7.97
N GLU A 245 -3.59 9.27 7.02
CA GLU A 245 -3.39 10.69 6.69
C GLU A 245 -2.65 11.53 7.75
N HIS A 246 -2.07 10.93 8.81
CA HIS A 246 -1.49 11.71 9.90
C HIS A 246 -0.03 11.48 10.21
N ASN A 247 0.46 10.26 10.17
CA ASN A 247 1.81 10.01 10.66
C ASN A 247 2.74 9.34 9.65
N PHE A 248 2.22 8.90 8.49
CA PHE A 248 3.02 8.19 7.48
C PHE A 248 3.96 7.11 8.08
N ASP A 249 3.56 6.56 9.25
CA ASP A 249 4.28 5.63 10.11
C ASP A 249 5.50 6.23 10.85
N GLU A 250 5.62 7.53 10.85
CA GLU A 250 6.61 8.26 11.68
C GLU A 250 6.12 8.40 13.12
N ASP A 251 7.04 8.45 14.07
CA ASP A 251 6.77 8.65 15.50
C ASP A 251 5.77 7.65 16.11
N ILE A 252 5.69 6.43 15.59
CA ILE A 252 4.86 5.38 16.17
C ILE A 252 5.64 4.72 17.31
N THR A 253 5.07 4.76 18.53
CA THR A 253 5.59 3.99 19.66
C THR A 253 4.75 2.73 19.82
N LEU A 254 5.22 1.60 19.32
CA LEU A 254 4.54 0.33 19.43
C LEU A 254 4.42 -0.08 20.90
N ILE A 255 3.21 -0.45 21.32
CA ILE A 255 2.95 -1.02 22.65
C ILE A 255 3.12 -2.54 22.56
N GLU A 256 3.85 -3.13 23.50
CA GLU A 256 3.91 -4.58 23.64
C GLU A 256 2.50 -5.13 23.93
N ASP A 257 2.06 -6.08 23.12
CA ASP A 257 0.79 -6.79 23.28
C ASP A 257 0.99 -8.26 22.96
N ASN A 258 1.14 -9.05 24.02
CA ASN A 258 1.35 -10.50 23.90
C ASN A 258 0.18 -11.19 23.17
N SER A 259 -1.04 -10.68 23.29
CA SER A 259 -2.19 -11.24 22.58
C SER A 259 -2.06 -11.05 21.08
N TYR A 260 -1.63 -9.86 20.66
CA TYR A 260 -1.36 -9.55 19.27
C TYR A 260 -0.21 -10.42 18.71
N GLU A 261 0.93 -10.46 19.40
CA GLU A 261 2.09 -11.23 18.96
C GLU A 261 1.78 -12.74 18.82
N ASN A 262 0.99 -13.30 19.74
CA ASN A 262 0.56 -14.71 19.66
C ASN A 262 -0.40 -15.02 18.50
N GLN A 263 -1.00 -14.01 17.86
CA GLN A 263 -1.86 -14.16 16.69
C GLN A 263 -1.06 -14.19 15.37
N ILE A 264 0.21 -13.76 15.40
CA ILE A 264 1.05 -13.67 14.20
C ILE A 264 1.48 -15.08 13.78
N VAL A 265 1.08 -15.48 12.58
CA VAL A 265 1.43 -16.79 11.98
C VAL A 265 2.52 -16.66 10.93
N SER A 266 2.72 -15.46 10.37
CA SER A 266 3.80 -15.17 9.42
C SER A 266 4.11 -13.67 9.37
N LYS A 267 5.37 -13.36 9.05
CA LYS A 267 5.83 -12.00 8.73
C LYS A 267 6.51 -12.02 7.37
N ILE A 268 6.14 -11.07 6.49
CA ILE A 268 6.62 -10.97 5.12
C ILE A 268 7.33 -9.63 4.99
N GLY A 269 8.57 -9.65 4.54
CA GLY A 269 9.32 -8.45 4.16
C GLY A 269 9.34 -7.34 5.22
N THR A 270 9.16 -7.68 6.52
CA THR A 270 9.16 -6.70 7.59
C THR A 270 10.57 -6.30 7.98
N SER A 271 10.82 -5.03 8.08
CA SER A 271 11.86 -4.24 8.76
C SER A 271 13.36 -4.63 8.65
N ASP A 272 13.73 -5.81 8.19
CA ASP A 272 15.15 -6.19 8.03
C ASP A 272 15.66 -6.01 6.58
N ARG A 273 14.79 -5.62 5.64
CA ARG A 273 15.21 -5.35 4.26
C ARG A 273 15.64 -3.91 4.11
N GLN A 274 16.83 -3.72 3.59
CA GLN A 274 17.37 -2.40 3.33
C GLN A 274 16.91 -1.91 1.95
N TYR A 275 16.41 -0.70 1.88
CA TYR A 275 16.02 -0.04 0.63
C TYR A 275 17.22 0.71 0.04
N ALA A 276 17.81 0.16 -1.01
CA ALA A 276 18.94 0.76 -1.72
C ALA A 276 18.47 1.45 -3.01
N LEU A 277 18.71 2.76 -3.14
CA LEU A 277 18.36 3.55 -4.32
C LEU A 277 19.57 3.82 -5.19
N THR A 278 19.43 3.64 -6.51
CA THR A 278 20.38 4.12 -7.52
C THR A 278 19.64 4.92 -8.59
N VAL A 279 20.14 6.11 -8.95
CA VAL A 279 19.62 6.89 -10.08
C VAL A 279 20.57 6.80 -11.26
N THR A 280 20.07 6.50 -12.46
CA THR A 280 20.91 6.30 -13.63
C THR A 280 20.30 6.83 -14.94
N LEU A 281 21.18 7.25 -15.87
CA LEU A 281 20.85 7.52 -17.27
C LEU A 281 21.28 6.37 -18.21
N THR A 282 22.00 5.38 -17.66
CA THR A 282 22.61 4.30 -18.45
C THR A 282 22.34 2.94 -17.81
N ASP A 283 22.61 1.88 -18.51
CA ASP A 283 22.57 0.52 -17.99
C ASP A 283 23.91 0.02 -17.41
N ASP A 284 24.90 0.92 -17.36
CA ASP A 284 26.21 0.62 -16.81
C ASP A 284 26.24 0.90 -15.30
N ILE A 285 25.76 -0.06 -14.52
CA ILE A 285 25.73 -0.05 -13.05
C ILE A 285 26.68 -1.14 -12.56
N TRP A 286 27.63 -0.75 -11.72
CA TRP A 286 28.69 -1.64 -11.22
C TRP A 286 28.12 -2.82 -10.44
N GLU A 287 28.45 -4.02 -10.91
CA GLU A 287 28.15 -5.33 -10.27
C GLU A 287 26.66 -5.53 -9.87
N LEU A 288 25.72 -4.81 -10.49
CA LEU A 288 24.31 -4.84 -10.09
C LEU A 288 23.74 -6.26 -10.00
N GLU A 289 23.98 -7.10 -11.00
CA GLU A 289 23.45 -8.47 -11.01
C GLU A 289 24.04 -9.34 -9.89
N HIS A 290 25.30 -9.15 -9.58
CA HIS A 290 25.95 -9.83 -8.46
C HIS A 290 25.41 -9.33 -7.10
N LEU A 291 25.13 -8.01 -6.96
CA LEU A 291 24.48 -7.45 -5.78
C LEU A 291 23.09 -8.06 -5.56
N LEU A 292 22.29 -8.17 -6.62
CA LEU A 292 20.96 -8.81 -6.56
C LEU A 292 21.02 -10.26 -6.05
N GLN A 293 22.06 -10.99 -6.43
CA GLN A 293 22.25 -12.38 -6.01
C GLN A 293 22.81 -12.52 -4.58
N ARG A 294 23.73 -11.62 -4.19
CA ARG A 294 24.46 -11.72 -2.93
C ARG A 294 23.77 -11.06 -1.75
N CYS A 295 22.92 -10.04 -2.02
CA CYS A 295 22.23 -9.27 -0.99
C CYS A 295 20.71 -9.51 -1.05
N PRO A 296 20.20 -10.70 -0.73
CA PRO A 296 18.79 -11.05 -0.88
C PRO A 296 17.88 -10.25 0.07
N ASN A 297 18.43 -9.66 1.14
CA ASN A 297 17.70 -8.84 2.12
C ASN A 297 17.71 -7.33 1.78
N THR A 298 18.30 -6.95 0.64
CA THR A 298 18.33 -5.58 0.16
C THR A 298 17.45 -5.44 -1.07
N ASP A 299 16.52 -4.48 -1.06
CA ASP A 299 15.69 -4.12 -2.21
C ASP A 299 16.39 -3.04 -3.03
N PHE A 300 16.74 -3.37 -4.27
CA PHE A 300 17.45 -2.48 -5.17
C PHE A 300 16.48 -1.74 -6.07
N HIS A 301 16.31 -0.46 -5.83
CA HIS A 301 15.46 0.42 -6.62
C HIS A 301 16.33 1.21 -7.62
N ILE A 302 16.18 0.89 -8.89
CA ILE A 302 16.88 1.58 -9.97
C ILE A 302 15.92 2.59 -10.61
N ALA A 303 16.21 3.86 -10.44
CA ALA A 303 15.41 4.97 -10.93
C ALA A 303 16.07 5.63 -12.15
N ALA A 304 15.29 5.87 -13.21
CA ALA A 304 15.77 6.51 -14.42
C ALA A 304 14.75 7.54 -14.94
N PRO A 305 15.18 8.78 -15.27
CA PRO A 305 14.32 9.78 -15.91
C PRO A 305 14.03 9.46 -17.37
N VAL A 306 14.65 8.40 -17.91
CA VAL A 306 14.54 7.93 -19.28
C VAL A 306 14.04 6.49 -19.33
N TYR A 307 13.61 6.04 -20.51
CA TYR A 307 13.34 4.62 -20.73
C TYR A 307 14.63 3.80 -20.69
N CYS A 308 14.60 2.71 -19.96
CA CYS A 308 15.74 1.84 -19.73
C CYS A 308 15.96 0.86 -20.88
N SER A 309 17.20 0.37 -21.00
CA SER A 309 17.58 -0.67 -21.94
C SER A 309 16.97 -2.03 -21.60
N ASP A 310 16.95 -2.94 -22.57
CA ASP A 310 16.50 -4.32 -22.35
C ASP A 310 17.35 -5.07 -21.31
N ARG A 311 18.62 -4.69 -21.12
CA ARG A 311 19.49 -5.27 -20.09
C ARG A 311 18.93 -5.05 -18.68
N LEU A 312 18.55 -3.81 -18.32
CA LEU A 312 17.93 -3.53 -17.02
C LEU A 312 16.55 -4.17 -16.89
N LYS A 313 15.76 -4.21 -17.97
CA LYS A 313 14.44 -4.85 -17.97
C LYS A 313 14.47 -6.35 -17.75
N GLN A 314 15.53 -7.04 -18.18
CA GLN A 314 15.68 -8.48 -17.95
C GLN A 314 15.93 -8.83 -16.49
N LEU A 315 16.43 -7.89 -15.67
CA LEU A 315 16.66 -8.10 -14.24
C LEU A 315 15.38 -8.10 -13.39
N VAL A 316 14.23 -7.75 -13.94
CA VAL A 316 12.91 -7.80 -13.25
C VAL A 316 12.54 -9.21 -12.75
N GLY A 317 13.25 -10.24 -13.19
CA GLY A 317 13.13 -11.60 -12.65
C GLY A 317 13.72 -11.80 -11.24
N TYR A 318 14.57 -10.90 -10.75
CA TYR A 318 15.10 -10.96 -9.39
C TYR A 318 14.06 -10.41 -8.38
N PRO A 319 13.77 -11.10 -7.27
CA PRO A 319 12.71 -10.72 -6.32
C PRO A 319 13.01 -9.42 -5.55
N ASN A 320 14.27 -8.98 -5.54
CA ASN A 320 14.75 -7.78 -4.86
C ASN A 320 15.17 -6.67 -5.84
N TYR A 321 14.66 -6.69 -7.08
CA TYR A 321 14.94 -5.69 -8.10
C TYR A 321 13.70 -4.92 -8.52
N TYR A 322 13.75 -3.60 -8.44
CA TYR A 322 12.65 -2.68 -8.76
C TYR A 322 13.12 -1.63 -9.75
N LEU A 323 12.58 -1.67 -10.98
CA LEU A 323 12.93 -0.73 -12.03
C LEU A 323 11.87 0.36 -12.19
N HIS A 324 12.27 1.61 -12.01
CA HIS A 324 11.45 2.81 -12.15
C HIS A 324 11.93 3.61 -13.35
N GLU A 325 11.35 3.36 -14.55
CA GLU A 325 11.77 4.05 -15.77
C GLU A 325 10.87 5.24 -16.13
N ALA A 326 11.44 6.23 -16.81
CA ALA A 326 10.76 7.43 -17.28
C ALA A 326 10.03 8.21 -16.16
N ILE A 327 10.63 8.23 -14.97
CA ILE A 327 10.05 8.92 -13.80
C ILE A 327 10.32 10.42 -13.83
N THR A 328 9.42 11.18 -13.18
CA THR A 328 9.60 12.62 -12.95
C THR A 328 10.48 12.87 -11.71
N GLU A 329 10.90 14.13 -11.54
CA GLU A 329 11.65 14.52 -10.34
C GLU A 329 10.81 14.39 -9.06
N GLU A 330 9.50 14.64 -9.12
CA GLU A 330 8.60 14.45 -7.98
C GLU A 330 8.48 12.97 -7.60
N GLN A 331 8.44 12.07 -8.58
CA GLN A 331 8.43 10.62 -8.31
C GLN A 331 9.76 10.15 -7.72
N PHE A 332 10.88 10.72 -8.18
CA PHE A 332 12.17 10.46 -7.58
C PHE A 332 12.26 10.90 -6.12
N GLU A 333 11.67 12.07 -5.74
CA GLU A 333 11.63 12.51 -4.35
C GLU A 333 11.02 11.44 -3.41
N VAL A 334 9.94 10.82 -3.86
CA VAL A 334 9.28 9.76 -3.08
C VAL A 334 10.22 8.56 -2.89
N LEU A 335 10.95 8.16 -3.93
CA LEU A 335 11.94 7.08 -3.84
C LEU A 335 13.08 7.45 -2.90
N LEU A 336 13.58 8.68 -2.99
CA LEU A 336 14.65 9.18 -2.15
C LEU A 336 14.24 9.20 -0.67
N LEU A 337 13.07 9.73 -0.36
CA LEU A 337 12.56 9.78 1.02
C LEU A 337 12.45 8.38 1.64
N ASN A 338 12.03 7.38 0.86
CA ASN A 338 11.85 6.01 1.34
C ASN A 338 13.15 5.18 1.37
N SER A 339 14.23 5.61 0.72
CA SER A 339 15.48 4.84 0.70
C SER A 339 16.23 4.92 2.02
N ASP A 340 16.86 3.82 2.43
CA ASP A 340 17.75 3.78 3.58
C ASP A 340 19.16 4.23 3.20
N ILE A 341 19.60 3.79 2.01
CA ILE A 341 20.93 4.09 1.46
C ILE A 341 20.84 4.50 0.00
N TYR A 342 21.83 5.25 -0.44
CA TYR A 342 22.05 5.55 -1.85
C TYR A 342 23.29 4.85 -2.39
N LEU A 343 23.14 4.15 -3.50
CA LEU A 343 24.25 3.50 -4.20
C LEU A 343 24.63 4.33 -5.44
N ASP A 344 25.71 5.13 -5.29
CA ASP A 344 26.29 5.90 -6.38
C ASP A 344 27.28 5.05 -7.21
N ILE A 345 26.73 3.94 -7.74
CA ILE A 345 27.48 2.88 -8.44
C ILE A 345 27.29 2.87 -9.96
N ASN A 346 26.58 3.83 -10.52
CA ASN A 346 26.45 3.98 -11.95
C ASN A 346 27.67 4.70 -12.57
N HIS A 347 27.91 4.48 -13.87
CA HIS A 347 29.00 5.12 -14.61
C HIS A 347 28.58 6.37 -15.38
N GLY A 348 27.29 6.73 -15.34
CA GLY A 348 26.72 7.89 -16.01
C GLY A 348 26.96 9.22 -15.29
N GLU A 349 26.40 10.30 -15.82
CA GLU A 349 26.35 11.60 -15.16
C GLU A 349 25.37 11.56 -13.98
N GLU A 350 25.65 12.40 -12.97
CA GLU A 350 24.75 12.57 -11.83
C GLU A 350 23.44 13.25 -12.28
N VAL A 351 22.32 12.75 -11.81
CA VAL A 351 20.98 13.26 -12.12
C VAL A 351 20.41 13.95 -10.89
N TRP A 352 19.74 15.08 -11.07
CA TRP A 352 19.00 15.81 -10.02
C TRP A 352 19.83 16.18 -8.77
N ASN A 353 21.16 16.25 -8.89
CA ASN A 353 22.06 16.48 -7.75
C ASN A 353 21.80 15.49 -6.60
N VAL A 354 21.54 14.23 -6.94
CA VAL A 354 21.07 13.21 -5.97
C VAL A 354 22.01 13.04 -4.78
N VAL A 355 23.34 13.12 -4.99
CA VAL A 355 24.31 12.94 -3.92
C VAL A 355 24.20 14.06 -2.89
N ASP A 356 24.09 15.33 -3.32
CA ASP A 356 23.93 16.46 -2.40
C ASP A 356 22.57 16.39 -1.66
N ARG A 357 21.54 15.88 -2.30
CA ARG A 357 20.21 15.64 -1.69
C ARG A 357 20.29 14.52 -0.64
N CYS A 358 20.94 13.40 -0.93
CA CYS A 358 21.17 12.32 0.03
C CYS A 358 21.93 12.81 1.27
N ILE A 359 22.97 13.65 1.09
CA ILE A 359 23.71 14.26 2.19
C ILE A 359 22.78 15.15 3.03
N THR A 360 21.93 15.95 2.40
CA THR A 360 20.98 16.83 3.09
C THR A 360 19.98 16.04 3.92
N GLU A 361 19.50 14.89 3.40
CA GLU A 361 18.58 13.97 4.08
C GLU A 361 19.29 13.04 5.09
N GLY A 362 20.61 13.17 5.28
CA GLY A 362 21.36 12.37 6.25
C GLY A 362 21.58 10.91 5.85
N LYS A 363 21.44 10.56 4.57
CA LYS A 363 21.56 9.19 4.08
C LYS A 363 23.00 8.75 3.90
N THR A 364 23.28 7.48 4.17
CA THR A 364 24.59 6.87 3.84
C THR A 364 24.68 6.62 2.34
N ILE A 365 25.83 6.97 1.75
CA ILE A 365 26.10 6.83 0.33
C ILE A 365 27.29 5.90 0.14
N TYR A 366 27.11 4.86 -0.68
CA TYR A 366 28.19 3.99 -1.12
C TYR A 366 28.44 4.26 -2.59
N GLY A 367 29.67 4.68 -2.96
CA GLY A 367 29.93 5.18 -4.29
C GLY A 367 31.29 4.80 -4.86
N ILE A 368 31.32 4.64 -6.20
CA ILE A 368 32.52 4.39 -7.00
C ILE A 368 33.07 5.65 -7.66
N ARG A 369 32.42 6.80 -7.43
CA ARG A 369 32.86 8.09 -7.92
C ARG A 369 33.88 8.67 -6.95
N ARG A 370 34.74 9.56 -7.43
CA ARG A 370 35.88 10.15 -6.72
C ARG A 370 35.57 10.56 -5.28
N ALA A 371 36.56 10.34 -4.40
CA ALA A 371 36.50 10.71 -2.99
C ALA A 371 35.88 12.10 -2.75
N ARG A 372 34.62 12.13 -2.30
CA ARG A 372 34.04 13.30 -1.65
C ARG A 372 34.49 13.28 -0.17
N LYS A 373 34.93 14.39 0.36
CA LYS A 373 35.29 14.51 1.79
C LYS A 373 34.04 14.74 2.63
N ASP A 374 33.11 13.82 2.56
CA ASP A 374 31.91 13.83 3.39
C ASP A 374 31.85 12.54 4.20
N ASN A 375 31.53 12.62 5.49
CA ASN A 375 31.46 11.45 6.36
C ASN A 375 30.34 10.46 5.98
N GLN A 376 29.39 10.90 5.17
CA GLN A 376 28.28 10.08 4.69
C GLN A 376 28.57 9.36 3.36
N TYR A 377 29.63 9.77 2.64
CA TYR A 377 30.01 9.19 1.37
C TYR A 377 31.18 8.23 1.52
N ILE A 378 30.91 6.93 1.39
CA ILE A 378 31.88 5.84 1.44
C ILE A 378 32.34 5.53 0.02
N SER A 379 33.59 5.85 -0.31
CA SER A 379 34.13 5.68 -1.66
C SER A 379 34.77 4.31 -1.85
N PHE A 380 34.53 3.69 -3.00
CA PHE A 380 35.10 2.43 -3.45
C PHE A 380 36.02 2.59 -4.66
N GLU A 381 37.06 1.75 -4.76
CA GLU A 381 37.99 1.65 -5.88
C GLU A 381 37.59 0.54 -6.88
N ARG A 382 36.45 -0.11 -6.70
CA ARG A 382 35.90 -1.23 -7.51
C ARG A 382 36.72 -2.50 -7.42
N THR A 383 37.28 -2.77 -6.28
CA THR A 383 37.95 -4.05 -5.99
C THR A 383 36.92 -5.11 -5.57
N MET A 384 37.34 -6.38 -5.61
CA MET A 384 36.50 -7.45 -5.03
C MET A 384 36.34 -7.27 -3.51
N ASP A 385 37.34 -6.74 -2.82
CA ASP A 385 37.26 -6.45 -1.39
C ASP A 385 36.21 -5.36 -1.11
N ASP A 386 36.10 -4.32 -1.96
CA ASP A 386 35.05 -3.31 -1.88
C ASP A 386 33.68 -3.90 -2.13
N PHE A 387 33.55 -4.84 -3.07
CA PHE A 387 32.28 -5.53 -3.37
C PHE A 387 31.83 -6.39 -2.18
N GLU A 388 32.71 -7.22 -1.61
CA GLU A 388 32.38 -8.02 -0.44
C GLU A 388 32.03 -7.12 0.77
N TYR A 389 32.78 -6.04 1.00
CA TYR A 389 32.44 -5.06 2.06
C TYR A 389 31.03 -4.46 1.84
N LEU A 390 30.69 -4.07 0.60
CA LEU A 390 29.37 -3.55 0.30
C LEU A 390 28.28 -4.60 0.58
N CYS A 391 28.46 -5.82 0.11
CA CYS A 391 27.51 -6.94 0.35
C CYS A 391 27.33 -7.27 1.84
N ASP A 392 28.40 -7.16 2.64
CA ASP A 392 28.34 -7.43 4.08
C ASP A 392 27.70 -6.28 4.88
N THR A 393 27.57 -5.11 4.25
CA THR A 393 27.10 -3.87 4.93
C THR A 393 25.62 -3.58 4.61
N ILE A 394 25.14 -4.00 3.42
CA ILE A 394 23.78 -3.68 2.95
C ILE A 394 22.81 -4.90 3.06
#